data_54d94e19b2bc44184c4a37035a8b1645
#
_entry.id   54d94e19b2bc44184c4a37035a8b1645
#
_cell.length_a   1.000
_cell.length_b   1.000
_cell.length_c   1.000
_cell.angle_alpha   90.00
_cell.angle_beta   90.00
_cell.angle_gamma   90.00
#
_symmetry.space_group_name_H-M   'P 1'
#
loop_
_entity.id
_entity.type
_entity.pdbx_description
1 polymer ?
#
loop_
_entity_poly.entity_id
_entity_poly.type
_entity_poly.pdbx_seq_one_letter_code
_entity_poly.pdbx_strand_id
1 'polypeptide(L)'
;MAELRLTDWLPTTKKEVELRGWDELDVILFSADAYVDHPSFGAAVIGRVLEANGLKVAIVPQPDWHGDYRDFKKLGKPRLFFGISPGCMDSMVNKYTANKRLRSEDAYSPGGRHDCRPEYPTIVYSRILREIYPDVPIVLGGIEASLRRLTHYDYWQDKLMPCILKEAGADIIIYGMGEKPIVELAKQLVDGKEIKEIKDIPQTVYISPEDGISGGITEKDIVIHPHEECLQSKKAEAENFRHIEEESNKIHAQRIIQGLGKEYVVVNPPYPPMDNKE
;
A
#
# COMPACT_ATOMS: atom_id res chain seq x y z
N MET A 1 -19.46 11.90 30.86
CA MET A 1 -18.94 11.29 29.63
C MET A 1 -18.94 12.40 28.59
N ALA A 2 -17.82 12.62 27.89
CA ALA A 2 -17.80 13.57 26.78
C ALA A 2 -18.78 13.08 25.69
N GLU A 3 -19.56 14.00 25.11
CA GLU A 3 -20.46 13.67 24.02
C GLU A 3 -19.62 13.38 22.78
N LEU A 4 -19.72 12.18 22.22
CA LEU A 4 -18.97 11.75 21.03
C LEU A 4 -19.43 12.57 19.81
N ARG A 5 -18.49 13.17 19.09
CA ARG A 5 -18.74 13.94 17.86
C ARG A 5 -18.53 13.06 16.65
N LEU A 6 -19.21 13.35 15.55
CA LEU A 6 -19.02 12.67 14.26
C LEU A 6 -17.58 12.76 13.72
N THR A 7 -16.85 13.78 14.17
CA THR A 7 -15.44 14.01 13.77
C THR A 7 -14.43 13.28 14.66
N ASP A 8 -14.88 12.61 15.73
CA ASP A 8 -13.97 11.91 16.64
C ASP A 8 -13.36 10.64 16.04
N TRP A 9 -13.90 10.14 14.93
CA TRP A 9 -13.36 9.04 14.15
C TRP A 9 -13.62 9.23 12.66
N LEU A 10 -12.90 8.50 11.81
CA LEU A 10 -13.16 8.48 10.36
C LEU A 10 -14.42 7.66 10.06
N PRO A 11 -15.27 8.07 9.10
CA PRO A 11 -16.48 7.33 8.77
C PRO A 11 -16.17 5.95 8.18
N THR A 12 -16.94 4.95 8.58
CA THR A 12 -16.84 3.57 8.12
C THR A 12 -18.09 3.08 7.42
N THR A 13 -19.16 3.86 7.51
CA THR A 13 -20.47 3.56 6.95
C THR A 13 -20.98 4.70 6.08
N LYS A 14 -21.86 4.38 5.13
CA LYS A 14 -22.53 5.39 4.30
C LYS A 14 -23.31 6.41 5.13
N LYS A 15 -23.98 5.94 6.19
CA LYS A 15 -24.72 6.82 7.11
C LYS A 15 -23.81 7.85 7.79
N GLU A 16 -22.60 7.47 8.22
CA GLU A 16 -21.65 8.40 8.83
C GLU A 16 -21.11 9.42 7.81
N VAL A 17 -20.93 9.02 6.55
CA VAL A 17 -20.59 9.92 5.45
C VAL A 17 -21.70 10.94 5.20
N GLU A 18 -22.96 10.49 5.11
CA GLU A 18 -24.13 11.33 4.93
C GLU A 18 -24.34 12.32 6.10
N LEU A 19 -24.13 11.87 7.35
CA LEU A 19 -24.23 12.72 8.54
C LEU A 19 -23.15 13.82 8.59
N ARG A 20 -22.01 13.63 7.88
CA ARG A 20 -20.99 14.67 7.69
C ARG A 20 -21.33 15.66 6.58
N GLY A 21 -22.45 15.46 5.88
CA GLY A 21 -22.86 16.25 4.73
C GLY A 21 -21.98 16.04 3.50
N TRP A 22 -21.39 14.85 3.36
CA TRP A 22 -20.53 14.51 2.23
C TRP A 22 -21.32 13.72 1.19
N ASP A 23 -21.42 14.26 -0.01
CA ASP A 23 -22.05 13.59 -1.16
C ASP A 23 -21.05 12.67 -1.88
N GLU A 24 -19.75 12.95 -1.76
CA GLU A 24 -18.67 12.24 -2.41
C GLU A 24 -17.48 12.10 -1.45
N LEU A 25 -16.72 11.03 -1.60
CA LEU A 25 -15.46 10.79 -0.89
C LEU A 25 -14.28 11.02 -1.83
N ASP A 26 -13.21 11.63 -1.31
CA ASP A 26 -11.96 11.79 -2.05
C ASP A 26 -11.14 10.51 -2.03
N VAL A 27 -11.04 9.86 -0.87
CA VAL A 27 -10.25 8.65 -0.64
C VAL A 27 -11.04 7.65 0.19
N ILE A 28 -10.97 6.39 -0.19
CA ILE A 28 -11.48 5.27 0.61
C ILE A 28 -10.30 4.34 0.93
N LEU A 29 -10.04 4.16 2.22
CA LEU A 29 -8.97 3.29 2.72
C LEU A 29 -9.52 1.91 3.07
N PHE A 30 -8.94 0.86 2.53
CA PHE A 30 -9.23 -0.54 2.89
C PHE A 30 -8.13 -1.04 3.81
N SER A 31 -8.50 -1.54 4.98
CA SER A 31 -7.58 -2.11 5.96
C SER A 31 -7.96 -3.55 6.29
N ALA A 32 -6.96 -4.43 6.37
CA ALA A 32 -7.20 -5.78 6.82
C ALA A 32 -7.31 -5.89 8.37
N ASP A 33 -6.98 -4.83 9.10
CA ASP A 33 -7.26 -4.74 10.53
C ASP A 33 -8.64 -4.15 10.80
N ALA A 34 -9.19 -4.46 11.98
CA ALA A 34 -10.28 -3.70 12.56
C ALA A 34 -9.89 -2.22 12.70
N TYR A 35 -10.86 -1.32 12.58
CA TYR A 35 -10.58 0.10 12.75
C TYR A 35 -10.43 0.47 14.23
N VAL A 36 -9.27 1.02 14.54
CA VAL A 36 -8.96 1.66 15.80
C VAL A 36 -8.32 3.02 15.45
N ASP A 37 -8.96 4.11 15.89
CA ASP A 37 -8.45 5.47 15.65
C ASP A 37 -7.34 5.79 16.65
N HIS A 38 -6.15 5.25 16.37
CA HIS A 38 -4.97 5.39 17.23
C HIS A 38 -3.70 5.47 16.38
N PRO A 39 -2.69 6.25 16.79
CA PRO A 39 -1.43 6.43 16.05
C PRO A 39 -0.64 5.14 15.75
N SER A 40 -0.89 4.05 16.46
CA SER A 40 -0.27 2.75 16.17
C SER A 40 -0.88 2.03 14.96
N PHE A 41 -1.99 2.54 14.39
CA PHE A 41 -2.66 1.92 13.26
C PHE A 41 -2.48 2.76 11.99
N GLY A 42 -1.70 2.25 11.05
CA GLY A 42 -1.31 3.00 9.84
C GLY A 42 -2.50 3.52 9.02
N ALA A 43 -3.58 2.76 8.89
CA ALA A 43 -4.77 3.22 8.18
C ALA A 43 -5.46 4.42 8.87
N ALA A 44 -5.47 4.46 10.22
CA ALA A 44 -5.97 5.60 10.97
C ALA A 44 -5.06 6.82 10.78
N VAL A 45 -3.74 6.65 10.91
CA VAL A 45 -2.75 7.72 10.69
C VAL A 45 -2.91 8.33 9.30
N ILE A 46 -2.88 7.52 8.25
CA ILE A 46 -3.01 7.98 6.86
C ILE A 46 -4.36 8.67 6.63
N GLY A 47 -5.45 8.10 7.14
CA GLY A 47 -6.77 8.71 7.02
C GLY A 47 -6.85 10.07 7.70
N ARG A 48 -6.29 10.21 8.91
CA ARG A 48 -6.26 11.48 9.64
C ARG A 48 -5.34 12.52 8.98
N VAL A 49 -4.20 12.10 8.44
CA VAL A 49 -3.31 12.98 7.70
C VAL A 49 -4.00 13.53 6.45
N LEU A 50 -4.69 12.70 5.70
CA LEU A 50 -5.46 13.12 4.52
C LEU A 50 -6.63 14.04 4.92
N GLU A 51 -7.39 13.70 5.98
CA GLU A 51 -8.48 14.55 6.51
C GLU A 51 -7.95 15.92 6.95
N ALA A 52 -6.82 15.97 7.66
CA ALA A 52 -6.17 17.22 8.06
C ALA A 52 -5.71 18.09 6.87
N ASN A 53 -5.51 17.48 5.70
CA ASN A 53 -5.23 18.19 4.44
C ASN A 53 -6.51 18.50 3.64
N GLY A 54 -7.70 18.42 4.26
CA GLY A 54 -8.97 18.86 3.69
C GLY A 54 -9.66 17.84 2.79
N LEU A 55 -9.23 16.58 2.79
CA LEU A 55 -9.83 15.52 1.99
C LEU A 55 -10.94 14.80 2.76
N LYS A 56 -11.97 14.37 2.04
CA LYS A 56 -13.07 13.56 2.56
C LYS A 56 -12.65 12.08 2.52
N VAL A 57 -12.33 11.52 3.67
CA VAL A 57 -11.75 10.19 3.80
C VAL A 57 -12.67 9.26 4.58
N ALA A 58 -12.84 8.03 4.11
CA ALA A 58 -13.50 6.96 4.82
C ALA A 58 -12.64 5.71 4.90
N ILE A 59 -12.89 4.86 5.90
CA ILE A 59 -12.21 3.57 6.07
C ILE A 59 -13.20 2.42 5.91
N VAL A 60 -12.81 1.37 5.21
CA VAL A 60 -13.46 0.07 5.15
C VAL A 60 -12.57 -0.93 5.88
N PRO A 61 -12.79 -1.17 7.19
CA PRO A 61 -11.99 -2.11 7.96
C PRO A 61 -12.49 -3.53 7.74
N GLN A 62 -11.57 -4.46 7.56
CA GLN A 62 -11.83 -5.90 7.41
C GLN A 62 -13.05 -6.21 6.53
N PRO A 63 -13.04 -5.77 5.24
CA PRO A 63 -14.17 -6.05 4.35
C PRO A 63 -14.37 -7.54 4.17
N ASP A 64 -15.62 -7.97 4.11
CA ASP A 64 -15.94 -9.35 3.71
C ASP A 64 -15.59 -9.52 2.23
N TRP A 65 -14.58 -10.33 1.99
CA TRP A 65 -14.02 -10.62 0.68
C TRP A 65 -14.67 -11.84 -0.01
N HIS A 66 -15.71 -12.40 0.62
CA HIS A 66 -16.51 -13.49 0.07
C HIS A 66 -17.81 -12.94 -0.57
N GLY A 67 -18.38 -13.75 -1.43
CA GLY A 67 -19.72 -13.53 -1.97
C GLY A 67 -19.84 -12.33 -2.92
N ASP A 68 -20.75 -11.41 -2.66
CA ASP A 68 -21.14 -10.33 -3.57
C ASP A 68 -20.35 -9.01 -3.40
N TYR A 69 -19.32 -9.02 -2.57
CA TYR A 69 -18.43 -7.86 -2.29
C TYR A 69 -19.17 -6.61 -1.80
N ARG A 70 -20.19 -6.75 -0.94
CA ARG A 70 -20.98 -5.63 -0.43
C ARG A 70 -20.13 -4.58 0.26
N ASP A 71 -19.16 -5.02 1.07
CA ASP A 71 -18.29 -4.09 1.81
C ASP A 71 -17.41 -3.26 0.89
N PHE A 72 -17.00 -3.80 -0.26
CA PHE A 72 -16.23 -3.08 -1.27
C PHE A 72 -17.08 -2.06 -2.04
N LYS A 73 -18.40 -2.23 -2.06
CA LYS A 73 -19.36 -1.39 -2.78
C LYS A 73 -20.08 -0.37 -1.88
N LYS A 74 -20.11 -0.58 -0.56
CA LYS A 74 -20.96 0.17 0.38
C LYS A 74 -20.72 1.67 0.42
N LEU A 75 -19.50 2.13 0.15
CA LEU A 75 -19.13 3.55 0.13
C LEU A 75 -19.04 4.14 -1.28
N GLY A 76 -19.21 3.32 -2.32
CA GLY A 76 -19.15 3.75 -3.71
C GLY A 76 -17.72 3.99 -4.21
N LYS A 77 -17.60 4.86 -5.21
CA LYS A 77 -16.35 5.21 -5.90
C LYS A 77 -15.76 6.50 -5.30
N PRO A 78 -14.47 6.52 -4.89
CA PRO A 78 -13.83 7.77 -4.48
C PRO A 78 -13.45 8.62 -5.71
N ARG A 79 -13.28 9.91 -5.49
CA ARG A 79 -12.86 10.86 -6.52
C ARG A 79 -11.40 10.67 -6.94
N LEU A 80 -10.50 10.33 -5.99
CA LEU A 80 -9.07 10.28 -6.23
C LEU A 80 -8.53 8.85 -6.30
N PHE A 81 -8.61 8.07 -5.23
CA PHE A 81 -8.04 6.72 -5.19
C PHE A 81 -8.59 5.84 -4.07
N PHE A 82 -8.40 4.54 -4.24
CA PHE A 82 -8.47 3.56 -3.15
C PHE A 82 -7.09 3.36 -2.55
N GLY A 83 -6.96 3.48 -1.22
CA GLY A 83 -5.76 3.11 -0.49
C GLY A 83 -5.94 1.73 0.17
N ILE A 84 -4.94 0.85 0.06
CA ILE A 84 -5.02 -0.51 0.60
C ILE A 84 -3.84 -0.77 1.53
N SER A 85 -4.14 -1.30 2.72
CA SER A 85 -3.15 -1.71 3.73
C SER A 85 -3.47 -3.10 4.28
N PRO A 86 -2.45 -3.94 4.53
CA PRO A 86 -2.64 -5.25 5.18
C PRO A 86 -2.96 -5.12 6.68
N GLY A 87 -2.87 -3.91 7.24
CA GLY A 87 -2.92 -3.63 8.67
C GLY A 87 -1.53 -3.41 9.28
N CYS A 88 -1.43 -3.57 10.61
CA CYS A 88 -0.20 -3.31 11.36
C CYS A 88 0.88 -4.38 11.16
N MET A 89 0.50 -5.59 10.77
CA MET A 89 1.41 -6.69 10.52
C MET A 89 1.30 -7.21 9.08
N ASP A 90 2.37 -7.85 8.62
CA ASP A 90 2.29 -8.69 7.42
C ASP A 90 1.21 -9.77 7.62
N SER A 91 0.33 -9.91 6.65
CA SER A 91 -0.84 -10.78 6.75
C SER A 91 -0.49 -12.25 7.00
N MET A 92 0.58 -12.71 6.36
CA MET A 92 1.01 -14.09 6.49
C MET A 92 1.66 -14.36 7.84
N VAL A 93 2.42 -13.39 8.39
CA VAL A 93 2.98 -13.45 9.76
C VAL A 93 1.86 -13.37 10.80
N ASN A 94 0.81 -12.58 10.54
CA ASN A 94 -0.34 -12.50 11.42
C ASN A 94 -1.18 -13.79 11.41
N LYS A 95 -1.36 -14.40 10.25
CA LYS A 95 -2.22 -15.59 10.06
C LYS A 95 -1.53 -16.89 10.48
N TYR A 96 -0.22 -17.01 10.27
CA TYR A 96 0.52 -18.24 10.46
C TYR A 96 1.66 -18.10 11.48
N THR A 97 2.00 -19.21 12.13
CA THR A 97 3.25 -19.34 12.89
C THR A 97 4.44 -19.57 11.94
N ALA A 98 5.68 -19.45 12.47
CA ALA A 98 6.89 -19.77 11.71
C ALA A 98 6.90 -21.21 11.13
N ASN A 99 6.20 -22.15 11.77
CA ASN A 99 6.04 -23.52 11.29
C ASN A 99 4.82 -23.69 10.35
N LYS A 100 4.36 -22.61 9.72
CA LYS A 100 3.21 -22.60 8.80
C LYS A 100 1.90 -23.17 9.38
N ARG A 101 1.72 -23.10 10.70
CA ARG A 101 0.47 -23.50 11.35
C ARG A 101 -0.43 -22.27 11.49
N LEU A 102 -1.71 -22.43 11.17
CA LEU A 102 -2.72 -21.40 11.38
C LEU A 102 -2.77 -21.00 12.86
N ARG A 103 -2.79 -19.70 13.14
CA ARG A 103 -3.00 -19.17 14.49
C ARG A 103 -4.47 -19.29 14.87
N SER A 104 -4.74 -19.51 16.14
CA SER A 104 -6.11 -19.60 16.69
C SER A 104 -6.74 -18.22 16.96
N GLU A 105 -5.93 -17.18 17.03
CA GLU A 105 -6.36 -15.82 17.37
C GLU A 105 -5.70 -14.78 16.47
N ASP A 106 -6.42 -13.69 16.19
CA ASP A 106 -5.93 -12.51 15.51
C ASP A 106 -6.18 -11.27 16.39
N ALA A 107 -5.11 -10.72 16.99
CA ALA A 107 -5.18 -9.56 17.88
C ALA A 107 -5.72 -8.29 17.20
N TYR A 108 -5.74 -8.23 15.86
CA TYR A 108 -6.20 -7.09 15.09
C TYR A 108 -7.62 -7.26 14.54
N SER A 109 -8.30 -8.33 14.95
CA SER A 109 -9.69 -8.62 14.59
C SER A 109 -10.63 -8.48 15.80
N PRO A 110 -11.88 -8.07 15.60
CA PRO A 110 -12.85 -7.93 16.67
C PRO A 110 -13.04 -9.24 17.46
N GLY A 111 -12.85 -9.18 18.77
CA GLY A 111 -12.95 -10.35 19.65
C GLY A 111 -11.86 -11.41 19.44
N GLY A 112 -10.72 -11.03 18.84
CA GLY A 112 -9.60 -11.95 18.58
C GLY A 112 -9.89 -13.04 17.55
N ARG A 113 -10.95 -12.89 16.74
CA ARG A 113 -11.36 -13.90 15.75
C ARG A 113 -10.30 -14.06 14.67
N HIS A 114 -9.82 -15.29 14.50
CA HIS A 114 -8.93 -15.61 13.38
C HIS A 114 -9.70 -15.71 12.04
N ASP A 115 -8.97 -15.68 10.94
CA ASP A 115 -9.48 -15.87 9.58
C ASP A 115 -10.51 -14.82 9.10
N CYS A 116 -10.46 -13.62 9.71
CA CYS A 116 -11.29 -12.48 9.26
C CYS A 116 -10.70 -11.77 8.04
N ARG A 117 -9.48 -12.07 7.66
CA ARG A 117 -8.79 -11.50 6.49
C ARG A 117 -8.30 -12.60 5.55
N PRO A 118 -8.25 -12.37 4.22
CA PRO A 118 -7.66 -13.31 3.28
C PRO A 118 -6.14 -13.44 3.50
N GLU A 119 -5.55 -14.43 2.87
CA GLU A 119 -4.11 -14.44 2.62
C GLU A 119 -3.78 -13.32 1.63
N TYR A 120 -2.69 -12.59 1.88
CA TYR A 120 -2.27 -11.46 1.06
C TYR A 120 -3.41 -10.45 0.78
N PRO A 121 -4.04 -9.86 1.81
CA PRO A 121 -5.19 -8.97 1.64
C PRO A 121 -4.89 -7.79 0.71
N THR A 122 -3.66 -7.32 0.67
CA THR A 122 -3.24 -6.27 -0.26
C THR A 122 -3.50 -6.68 -1.72
N ILE A 123 -3.20 -7.93 -2.09
CA ILE A 123 -3.46 -8.46 -3.43
C ILE A 123 -4.95 -8.72 -3.63
N VAL A 124 -5.59 -9.39 -2.68
CA VAL A 124 -7.01 -9.80 -2.81
C VAL A 124 -7.92 -8.58 -2.91
N TYR A 125 -7.76 -7.60 -2.01
CA TYR A 125 -8.58 -6.38 -2.01
C TYR A 125 -8.35 -5.54 -3.27
N SER A 126 -7.11 -5.45 -3.72
CA SER A 126 -6.77 -4.72 -4.95
C SER A 126 -7.46 -5.33 -6.17
N ARG A 127 -7.41 -6.66 -6.32
CA ARG A 127 -8.05 -7.37 -7.43
C ARG A 127 -9.57 -7.20 -7.42
N ILE A 128 -10.20 -7.31 -6.25
CA ILE A 128 -11.65 -7.09 -6.10
C ILE A 128 -12.01 -5.64 -6.49
N LEU A 129 -11.26 -4.65 -6.00
CA LEU A 129 -11.52 -3.25 -6.33
C LEU A 129 -11.27 -2.96 -7.81
N ARG A 130 -10.25 -3.55 -8.42
CA ARG A 130 -9.98 -3.41 -9.85
C ARG A 130 -11.09 -4.02 -10.71
N GLU A 131 -11.67 -5.15 -10.28
CA GLU A 131 -12.82 -5.77 -10.95
C GLU A 131 -14.07 -4.88 -10.89
N ILE A 132 -14.35 -4.28 -9.70
CA ILE A 132 -15.56 -3.47 -9.50
C ILE A 132 -15.40 -2.06 -10.09
N TYR A 133 -14.20 -1.48 -9.98
CA TYR A 133 -13.88 -0.09 -10.34
C TYR A 133 -12.58 -0.02 -11.17
N PRO A 134 -12.62 -0.45 -12.44
CA PRO A 134 -11.41 -0.62 -13.27
C PRO A 134 -10.60 0.68 -13.47
N ASP A 135 -11.27 1.83 -13.45
CA ASP A 135 -10.67 3.14 -13.78
C ASP A 135 -10.20 3.92 -12.55
N VAL A 136 -10.45 3.41 -11.33
CA VAL A 136 -10.06 4.13 -10.11
C VAL A 136 -8.62 3.79 -9.74
N PRO A 137 -7.75 4.78 -9.47
CA PRO A 137 -6.40 4.53 -8.99
C PRO A 137 -6.39 3.71 -7.70
N ILE A 138 -5.44 2.77 -7.61
CA ILE A 138 -5.22 1.93 -6.42
C ILE A 138 -3.81 2.17 -5.90
N VAL A 139 -3.73 2.64 -4.66
CA VAL A 139 -2.50 2.94 -3.94
C VAL A 139 -2.28 1.89 -2.86
N LEU A 140 -1.15 1.18 -2.90
CA LEU A 140 -0.78 0.21 -1.88
C LEU A 140 0.11 0.86 -0.82
N GLY A 141 -0.09 0.48 0.43
CA GLY A 141 0.74 0.93 1.55
C GLY A 141 0.89 -0.13 2.63
N GLY A 142 1.60 0.22 3.69
CA GLY A 142 1.84 -0.64 4.83
C GLY A 142 2.96 -1.66 4.62
N ILE A 143 3.15 -2.52 5.62
CA ILE A 143 4.31 -3.42 5.71
C ILE A 143 4.37 -4.44 4.56
N GLU A 144 3.23 -5.00 4.17
CA GLU A 144 3.16 -6.03 3.14
C GLU A 144 3.62 -5.48 1.78
N ALA A 145 3.11 -4.30 1.38
CA ALA A 145 3.53 -3.66 0.16
C ALA A 145 4.99 -3.20 0.21
N SER A 146 5.44 -2.69 1.36
CA SER A 146 6.82 -2.23 1.57
C SER A 146 7.83 -3.36 1.42
N LEU A 147 7.56 -4.54 1.99
CA LEU A 147 8.44 -5.70 1.92
C LEU A 147 8.44 -6.37 0.54
N ARG A 148 7.33 -6.26 -0.21
CA ARG A 148 7.13 -6.91 -1.51
C ARG A 148 7.25 -5.95 -2.70
N ARG A 149 7.92 -4.80 -2.53
CA ARG A 149 8.05 -3.76 -3.55
C ARG A 149 9.00 -4.10 -4.71
N LEU A 150 9.80 -5.13 -4.56
CA LEU A 150 10.72 -5.69 -5.55
C LEU A 150 10.53 -7.20 -5.62
N THR A 151 11.35 -7.91 -6.41
CA THR A 151 11.45 -9.37 -6.33
C THR A 151 11.77 -9.77 -4.89
N HIS A 152 11.06 -10.74 -4.37
CA HIS A 152 11.18 -11.18 -2.99
C HIS A 152 10.93 -12.67 -2.86
N TYR A 153 11.56 -13.30 -1.85
CA TYR A 153 11.26 -14.68 -1.49
C TYR A 153 10.03 -14.75 -0.60
N ASP A 154 8.98 -15.43 -1.09
CA ASP A 154 7.81 -15.73 -0.31
C ASP A 154 8.01 -17.06 0.45
N TYR A 155 8.20 -16.94 1.76
CA TYR A 155 8.43 -18.09 2.64
C TYR A 155 7.25 -19.09 2.65
N TRP A 156 6.03 -18.60 2.51
CA TRP A 156 4.83 -19.41 2.61
C TRP A 156 4.62 -20.27 1.36
N GLN A 157 4.87 -19.67 0.20
CA GLN A 157 4.77 -20.33 -1.10
C GLN A 157 6.07 -21.03 -1.52
N ASP A 158 7.17 -20.80 -0.78
CA ASP A 158 8.52 -21.33 -1.06
C ASP A 158 9.01 -21.00 -2.47
N LYS A 159 8.86 -19.76 -2.88
CA LYS A 159 9.29 -19.30 -4.21
C LYS A 159 9.59 -17.80 -4.24
N LEU A 160 10.34 -17.39 -5.26
CA LEU A 160 10.50 -15.97 -5.59
C LEU A 160 9.25 -15.44 -6.29
N MET A 161 8.78 -14.30 -5.83
CA MET A 161 7.64 -13.59 -6.35
C MET A 161 8.07 -12.25 -6.95
N PRO A 162 7.40 -11.75 -8.00
CA PRO A 162 7.68 -10.42 -8.54
C PRO A 162 7.21 -9.31 -7.59
N CYS A 163 7.46 -8.07 -7.96
CA CYS A 163 6.89 -6.90 -7.28
C CYS A 163 5.36 -7.05 -7.10
N ILE A 164 4.87 -6.77 -5.90
CA ILE A 164 3.45 -6.91 -5.54
C ILE A 164 2.51 -6.06 -6.43
N LEU A 165 2.97 -4.95 -7.00
CA LEU A 165 2.17 -4.16 -7.95
C LEU A 165 1.70 -5.01 -9.13
N LYS A 166 2.56 -5.88 -9.66
CA LYS A 166 2.23 -6.76 -10.79
C LYS A 166 1.14 -7.75 -10.43
N GLU A 167 1.22 -8.32 -9.23
CA GLU A 167 0.24 -9.30 -8.77
C GLU A 167 -1.08 -8.68 -8.34
N ALA A 168 -1.02 -7.54 -7.68
CA ALA A 168 -2.17 -6.81 -7.19
C ALA A 168 -2.95 -6.10 -8.31
N GLY A 169 -2.30 -5.76 -9.44
CA GLY A 169 -2.88 -4.90 -10.47
C GLY A 169 -3.11 -3.46 -9.97
N ALA A 170 -2.30 -3.00 -9.02
CA ALA A 170 -2.35 -1.66 -8.47
C ALA A 170 -1.42 -0.71 -9.22
N ASP A 171 -1.58 0.60 -8.99
CA ASP A 171 -0.90 1.62 -9.78
C ASP A 171 0.42 2.08 -9.13
N ILE A 172 0.45 2.23 -7.81
CA ILE A 172 1.61 2.77 -7.08
C ILE A 172 1.68 2.19 -5.67
N ILE A 173 2.91 2.03 -5.15
CA ILE A 173 3.14 1.76 -3.73
C ILE A 173 3.67 3.02 -3.06
N ILE A 174 3.21 3.27 -1.85
CA ILE A 174 3.86 4.15 -0.89
C ILE A 174 4.45 3.25 0.20
N TYR A 175 5.78 3.21 0.32
CA TYR A 175 6.46 2.32 1.26
C TYR A 175 6.98 3.06 2.49
N GLY A 176 7.17 2.34 3.58
CA GLY A 176 7.65 2.91 4.85
C GLY A 176 6.63 3.86 5.50
N MET A 177 7.09 5.01 6.01
CA MET A 177 6.27 6.05 6.65
C MET A 177 5.56 6.88 5.58
N GLY A 178 4.27 6.63 5.37
CA GLY A 178 3.52 7.11 4.19
C GLY A 178 2.95 8.52 4.26
N GLU A 179 3.11 9.26 5.36
CA GLU A 179 2.42 10.51 5.64
C GLU A 179 2.72 11.62 4.61
N LYS A 180 4.00 11.85 4.31
CA LYS A 180 4.41 12.86 3.31
C LYS A 180 4.01 12.45 1.89
N PRO A 181 4.43 11.27 1.39
CA PRO A 181 4.16 10.90 0.02
C PRO A 181 2.67 10.77 -0.29
N ILE A 182 1.82 10.34 0.66
CA ILE A 182 0.38 10.23 0.40
C ILE A 182 -0.28 11.60 0.22
N VAL A 183 0.15 12.61 0.99
CA VAL A 183 -0.35 13.98 0.85
C VAL A 183 0.10 14.59 -0.49
N GLU A 184 1.34 14.36 -0.88
CA GLU A 184 1.86 14.86 -2.15
C GLU A 184 1.16 14.19 -3.34
N LEU A 185 0.97 12.87 -3.29
CA LEU A 185 0.19 12.12 -4.27
C LEU A 185 -1.24 12.68 -4.39
N ALA A 186 -1.92 12.84 -3.26
CA ALA A 186 -3.28 13.36 -3.24
C ALA A 186 -3.38 14.75 -3.84
N LYS A 187 -2.42 15.66 -3.54
CA LYS A 187 -2.36 17.00 -4.14
C LYS A 187 -2.20 16.95 -5.65
N GLN A 188 -1.27 16.14 -6.17
CA GLN A 188 -1.05 16.04 -7.61
C GLN A 188 -2.31 15.48 -8.34
N LEU A 189 -3.03 14.53 -7.71
CA LEU A 189 -4.31 14.03 -8.25
C LEU A 189 -5.43 15.07 -8.18
N VAL A 190 -5.51 15.89 -7.13
CA VAL A 190 -6.44 17.02 -7.01
C VAL A 190 -6.18 18.07 -8.09
N ASP A 191 -4.91 18.30 -8.41
CA ASP A 191 -4.47 19.22 -9.49
C ASP A 191 -4.73 18.65 -10.90
N GLY A 192 -5.30 17.44 -11.00
CA GLY A 192 -5.72 16.83 -12.26
C GLY A 192 -4.67 16.00 -12.98
N LYS A 193 -3.53 15.70 -12.36
CA LYS A 193 -2.57 14.75 -12.94
C LYS A 193 -3.15 13.33 -12.91
N GLU A 194 -2.89 12.56 -13.94
CA GLU A 194 -3.19 11.13 -13.94
C GLU A 194 -2.17 10.37 -13.09
N ILE A 195 -2.62 9.31 -12.40
CA ILE A 195 -1.75 8.49 -11.54
C ILE A 195 -0.50 7.95 -12.27
N LYS A 196 -0.62 7.66 -13.56
CA LYS A 196 0.46 7.15 -14.42
C LYS A 196 1.56 8.18 -14.70
N GLU A 197 1.27 9.47 -14.55
CA GLU A 197 2.20 10.58 -14.75
C GLU A 197 2.96 10.92 -13.47
N ILE A 198 2.49 10.44 -12.32
CA ILE A 198 3.09 10.72 -11.00
C ILE A 198 4.19 9.69 -10.74
N LYS A 199 5.44 10.07 -11.02
CA LYS A 199 6.61 9.17 -10.99
C LYS A 199 7.79 9.71 -10.17
N ASP A 200 7.69 10.92 -9.66
CA ASP A 200 8.78 11.69 -9.06
C ASP A 200 8.64 11.89 -7.54
N ILE A 201 7.56 11.40 -6.95
CA ILE A 201 7.36 11.47 -5.50
C ILE A 201 8.36 10.52 -4.81
N PRO A 202 9.17 11.02 -3.86
CA PRO A 202 10.01 10.14 -3.04
C PRO A 202 9.19 9.10 -2.30
N GLN A 203 9.83 7.96 -1.96
CA GLN A 203 9.19 6.90 -1.17
C GLN A 203 8.01 6.23 -1.87
N THR A 204 8.00 6.26 -3.21
CA THR A 204 7.01 5.57 -4.03
C THR A 204 7.65 4.49 -4.91
N VAL A 205 6.81 3.54 -5.36
CA VAL A 205 7.21 2.51 -6.33
C VAL A 205 6.17 2.44 -7.43
N TYR A 206 6.62 2.38 -8.67
CA TYR A 206 5.77 2.23 -9.84
C TYR A 206 6.38 1.25 -10.84
N ILE A 207 5.57 0.74 -11.76
CA ILE A 207 6.01 -0.07 -12.90
C ILE A 207 5.84 0.75 -14.17
N SER A 208 6.85 0.72 -15.04
CA SER A 208 6.84 1.46 -16.30
C SER A 208 7.70 0.76 -17.36
N PRO A 209 7.38 0.89 -18.66
CA PRO A 209 8.35 0.62 -19.72
C PRO A 209 9.55 1.57 -19.58
N GLU A 210 10.67 1.23 -20.23
CA GLU A 210 11.93 1.97 -20.08
C GLU A 210 11.80 3.45 -20.47
N ASP A 211 11.14 3.74 -21.58
CA ASP A 211 10.88 5.10 -22.07
C ASP A 211 9.94 5.91 -21.17
N GLY A 212 9.21 5.24 -20.29
CA GLY A 212 8.34 5.86 -19.30
C GLY A 212 8.98 6.09 -17.93
N ILE A 213 10.25 5.76 -17.72
CA ILE A 213 10.96 6.02 -16.47
C ILE A 213 11.27 7.52 -16.38
N SER A 214 10.84 8.17 -15.30
CA SER A 214 11.09 9.59 -15.07
C SER A 214 12.59 9.89 -15.07
N GLY A 215 13.03 10.78 -15.97
CA GLY A 215 14.44 11.13 -16.14
C GLY A 215 15.33 10.04 -16.75
N GLY A 216 14.73 8.92 -17.22
CA GLY A 216 15.48 7.77 -17.74
C GLY A 216 16.28 7.01 -16.68
N ILE A 217 17.07 6.04 -17.10
CA ILE A 217 18.05 5.33 -16.26
C ILE A 217 19.38 6.08 -16.33
N THR A 218 19.96 6.40 -15.20
CA THR A 218 21.18 7.20 -15.09
C THR A 218 22.27 6.46 -14.30
N GLU A 219 23.50 6.93 -14.33
CA GLU A 219 24.62 6.38 -13.54
C GLU A 219 24.42 6.54 -12.02
N LYS A 220 23.46 7.36 -11.59
CA LYS A 220 23.11 7.52 -10.18
C LYS A 220 22.12 6.47 -9.68
N ASP A 221 21.55 5.69 -10.56
CA ASP A 221 20.58 4.65 -10.22
C ASP A 221 21.28 3.34 -9.89
N ILE A 222 20.73 2.61 -8.94
CA ILE A 222 21.12 1.23 -8.63
C ILE A 222 20.27 0.30 -9.48
N VAL A 223 20.82 -0.16 -10.58
CA VAL A 223 20.16 -1.17 -11.42
C VAL A 223 20.55 -2.55 -10.89
N ILE A 224 19.55 -3.29 -10.41
CA ILE A 224 19.72 -4.62 -9.84
C ILE A 224 19.32 -5.72 -10.84
N HIS A 225 19.70 -6.96 -10.57
CA HIS A 225 19.36 -8.10 -11.42
C HIS A 225 17.84 -8.19 -11.66
N PRO A 226 17.40 -8.42 -12.91
CA PRO A 226 15.99 -8.53 -13.23
C PRO A 226 15.36 -9.76 -12.56
N HIS A 227 14.04 -9.73 -12.42
CA HIS A 227 13.26 -10.80 -11.80
C HIS A 227 13.57 -12.18 -12.41
N GLU A 228 13.64 -12.27 -13.73
CA GLU A 228 13.86 -13.50 -14.49
C GLU A 228 15.23 -14.11 -14.21
N GLU A 229 16.24 -13.29 -13.98
CA GLU A 229 17.58 -13.75 -13.60
C GLU A 229 17.59 -14.27 -12.16
N CYS A 230 16.90 -13.59 -11.25
CA CYS A 230 16.75 -14.03 -9.86
C CYS A 230 16.08 -15.41 -9.76
N LEU A 231 15.10 -15.71 -10.63
CA LEU A 231 14.46 -17.03 -10.70
C LEU A 231 15.45 -18.15 -11.05
N GLN A 232 16.52 -17.82 -11.77
CA GLN A 232 17.51 -18.79 -12.25
C GLN A 232 18.78 -18.82 -11.40
N SER A 233 19.04 -17.78 -10.62
CA SER A 233 20.30 -17.58 -9.89
C SER A 233 20.07 -17.07 -8.46
N LYS A 234 20.24 -17.98 -7.49
CA LYS A 234 20.25 -17.59 -6.07
C LYS A 234 21.33 -16.56 -5.74
N LYS A 235 22.42 -16.51 -6.53
CA LYS A 235 23.49 -15.52 -6.36
C LYS A 235 22.99 -14.14 -6.77
N ALA A 236 22.29 -14.01 -7.90
CA ALA A 236 21.72 -12.75 -8.35
C ALA A 236 20.72 -12.20 -7.31
N GLU A 237 19.87 -13.07 -6.76
CA GLU A 237 18.93 -12.67 -5.70
C GLU A 237 19.67 -12.22 -4.42
N ALA A 238 20.72 -12.91 -4.01
CA ALA A 238 21.52 -12.53 -2.86
C ALA A 238 22.26 -11.19 -3.06
N GLU A 239 22.71 -10.91 -4.29
CA GLU A 239 23.32 -9.62 -4.66
C GLU A 239 22.28 -8.50 -4.64
N ASN A 240 21.07 -8.75 -5.16
CA ASN A 240 19.96 -7.80 -5.07
C ASN A 240 19.59 -7.48 -3.62
N PHE A 241 19.45 -8.50 -2.79
CA PHE A 241 19.15 -8.32 -1.35
C PHE A 241 20.20 -7.43 -0.68
N ARG A 242 21.50 -7.67 -0.96
CA ARG A 242 22.57 -6.82 -0.44
C ARG A 242 22.43 -5.37 -0.88
N HIS A 243 22.17 -5.08 -2.15
CA HIS A 243 21.98 -3.71 -2.64
C HIS A 243 20.78 -3.04 -2.00
N ILE A 244 19.65 -3.77 -1.85
CA ILE A 244 18.45 -3.25 -1.20
C ILE A 244 18.74 -2.90 0.27
N GLU A 245 19.43 -3.75 1.00
CA GLU A 245 19.81 -3.50 2.39
C GLU A 245 20.81 -2.33 2.52
N GLU A 246 21.81 -2.25 1.65
CA GLU A 246 22.76 -1.16 1.63
C GLU A 246 22.03 0.19 1.41
N GLU A 247 21.10 0.27 0.45
CA GLU A 247 20.33 1.48 0.18
C GLU A 247 19.34 1.81 1.32
N SER A 248 18.73 0.79 1.93
CA SER A 248 17.77 0.99 3.04
C SER A 248 18.43 1.58 4.29
N ASN A 249 19.75 1.45 4.44
CA ASN A 249 20.52 1.97 5.56
C ASN A 249 21.18 3.33 5.30
N LYS A 250 21.01 3.92 4.11
CA LYS A 250 21.57 5.23 3.77
C LYS A 250 20.61 6.36 4.10
N ILE A 251 21.14 7.48 4.62
CA ILE A 251 20.38 8.72 4.79
C ILE A 251 19.98 9.31 3.44
N HIS A 252 20.87 9.19 2.45
CA HIS A 252 20.65 9.61 1.07
C HIS A 252 20.75 8.38 0.16
N ALA A 253 19.65 7.61 0.15
CA ALA A 253 19.53 6.44 -0.70
C ALA A 253 19.40 6.84 -2.18
N GLN A 254 19.81 5.96 -3.07
CA GLN A 254 19.64 6.10 -4.51
C GLN A 254 18.36 5.40 -4.96
N ARG A 255 17.88 5.75 -6.15
CA ARG A 255 16.78 5.08 -6.81
C ARG A 255 17.18 3.67 -7.21
N ILE A 256 16.35 2.67 -6.92
CA ILE A 256 16.59 1.28 -7.31
C ILE A 256 15.69 0.95 -8.50
N ILE A 257 16.25 0.30 -9.51
CA ILE A 257 15.54 -0.12 -10.72
C ILE A 257 15.75 -1.62 -10.94
N GLN A 258 14.66 -2.36 -11.09
CA GLN A 258 14.67 -3.80 -11.37
C GLN A 258 13.90 -4.12 -12.64
N GLY A 259 14.49 -4.85 -13.57
CA GLY A 259 13.80 -5.37 -14.74
C GLY A 259 12.72 -6.39 -14.37
N LEU A 260 11.57 -6.34 -15.06
CA LEU A 260 10.43 -7.24 -14.91
C LEU A 260 9.79 -7.48 -16.28
N GLY A 261 10.24 -8.46 -17.00
CA GLY A 261 9.85 -8.73 -18.38
C GLY A 261 10.25 -7.60 -19.33
N LYS A 262 9.27 -6.89 -19.88
CA LYS A 262 9.48 -5.71 -20.76
C LYS A 262 9.34 -4.37 -20.00
N GLU A 263 9.11 -4.44 -18.72
CA GLU A 263 8.89 -3.29 -17.84
C GLU A 263 9.96 -3.21 -16.78
N TYR A 264 9.97 -2.13 -16.03
CA TYR A 264 10.86 -1.91 -14.90
C TYR A 264 10.05 -1.52 -13.67
N VAL A 265 10.43 -2.10 -12.54
CA VAL A 265 10.02 -1.64 -11.22
C VAL A 265 11.00 -0.55 -10.82
N VAL A 266 10.47 0.63 -10.53
CA VAL A 266 11.25 1.80 -10.12
C VAL A 266 10.89 2.13 -8.67
N VAL A 267 11.88 2.09 -7.79
CA VAL A 267 11.77 2.43 -6.37
C VAL A 267 12.43 3.78 -6.16
N ASN A 268 11.64 4.83 -5.98
CA ASN A 268 12.15 6.15 -5.65
C ASN A 268 12.78 6.16 -4.25
N PRO A 269 13.85 6.91 -4.01
CA PRO A 269 14.49 6.97 -2.69
C PRO A 269 13.51 7.49 -1.62
N PRO A 270 13.69 7.12 -0.34
CA PRO A 270 12.85 7.64 0.73
C PRO A 270 13.08 9.14 0.95
N TYR A 271 12.12 9.79 1.61
CA TYR A 271 12.36 11.12 2.15
C TYR A 271 13.52 11.09 3.15
N PRO A 272 14.31 12.18 3.26
CA PRO A 272 15.22 12.32 4.38
C PRO A 272 14.48 12.18 5.72
N PRO A 273 15.18 11.76 6.79
CA PRO A 273 14.56 11.73 8.12
C PRO A 273 13.93 13.09 8.46
N MET A 274 12.74 13.06 9.08
CA MET A 274 12.05 14.26 9.53
C MET A 274 12.91 15.03 10.54
N ASP A 275 12.90 16.34 10.47
CA ASP A 275 13.53 17.19 11.48
C ASP A 275 12.58 17.44 12.67
N ASN A 276 13.09 18.10 13.73
CA ASN A 276 12.30 18.38 14.94
C ASN A 276 11.15 19.38 14.74
N LYS A 277 10.98 19.94 13.54
CA LYS A 277 9.92 20.90 13.21
C LYS A 277 8.81 20.27 12.35
N GLU A 278 9.07 19.12 11.77
CA GLU A 278 8.13 18.32 11.01
C GLU A 278 7.40 17.30 11.90
#